data_762a3d5df706172a4aa2ed67624ea742
#
_entry.id   762a3d5df706172a4aa2ed67624ea742
#
_cell.length_a   1.000
_cell.length_b   1.000
_cell.length_c   1.000
_cell.angle_alpha   90.00
_cell.angle_beta   90.00
_cell.angle_gamma   90.00
#
_symmetry.space_group_name_H-M   'P 1'
#
loop_
_entity.id
_entity.type
_entity.pdbx_description
1 polymer ?
#
loop_
_entity_poly.entity_id
_entity_poly.type
_entity_poly.pdbx_seq_one_letter_code
_entity_poly.pdbx_strand_id
1 'polypeptide(L)'
;MVGRKVIIACLQRDQTNPADVVKARKEGRDQGRQKTLNEMCRKELRNKVCRDIARFFYDGAIPFNLLTLDSFHVMCESIGQFGPGLKPPSMYEARIPLLKKEVEDTEKAMVENKKEWAQKGCSILSDGWRDSTVQKDIVNFLVNSPKGSVFIRSMDVSDVVKDANLLFKILDDLVEEVGEENVVQVVTDNASNYVKAGKNSSLLFE
;
A
#
# COMPACT_ATOMS: atom_id res chain seq x y z
N MET A 1 2.73 -30.21 -26.30
CA MET A 1 1.65 -29.65 -25.45
C MET A 1 1.91 -30.05 -24.01
N VAL A 2 2.46 -29.16 -23.21
CA VAL A 2 2.67 -29.41 -21.79
C VAL A 2 1.97 -28.26 -21.05
N GLY A 3 0.80 -28.58 -20.49
CA GLY A 3 0.00 -27.68 -19.72
C GLY A 3 0.72 -27.28 -18.43
N ARG A 4 1.04 -26.01 -18.26
CA ARG A 4 1.54 -25.45 -17.01
C ARG A 4 0.37 -25.29 -16.05
N LYS A 5 0.34 -26.11 -15.00
CA LYS A 5 -0.55 -25.91 -13.84
C LYS A 5 -0.06 -24.72 -13.04
N VAL A 6 -0.91 -23.70 -12.90
CA VAL A 6 -0.70 -22.60 -11.96
C VAL A 6 -0.95 -23.14 -10.56
N ILE A 7 0.08 -23.20 -9.73
CA ILE A 7 -0.04 -23.54 -8.31
C ILE A 7 -0.23 -22.22 -7.57
N ILE A 8 -1.43 -22.02 -7.02
CA ILE A 8 -1.70 -20.94 -6.07
C ILE A 8 -1.13 -21.38 -4.73
N ALA A 9 0.03 -20.87 -4.36
CA ALA A 9 0.59 -21.06 -3.02
C ALA A 9 -0.01 -20.00 -2.07
N CYS A 10 -0.94 -20.42 -1.22
CA CYS A 10 -1.30 -19.67 -0.03
C CYS A 10 -0.12 -19.68 0.94
N LEU A 11 0.57 -18.57 1.11
CA LEU A 11 1.54 -18.39 2.17
C LEU A 11 0.81 -18.28 3.51
N GLN A 12 0.75 -19.38 4.26
CA GLN A 12 0.46 -19.35 5.68
C GLN A 12 1.65 -18.67 6.38
N ARG A 13 1.41 -17.44 6.87
CA ARG A 13 2.34 -16.77 7.79
C ARG A 13 2.28 -17.49 9.14
N ASP A 14 3.38 -18.11 9.53
CA ASP A 14 3.61 -18.54 10.90
C ASP A 14 3.57 -17.32 11.82
N GLN A 15 2.49 -17.25 12.62
CA GLN A 15 2.28 -16.20 13.62
C GLN A 15 3.00 -16.59 14.91
N THR A 16 4.32 -16.46 14.95
CA THR A 16 5.02 -16.28 16.23
C THR A 16 5.10 -14.79 16.51
N ASN A 17 4.27 -14.34 17.45
CA ASN A 17 4.16 -12.95 17.84
C ASN A 17 5.50 -12.46 18.45
N PRO A 18 6.21 -11.49 17.83
CA PRO A 18 7.49 -10.99 18.38
C PRO A 18 7.37 -10.39 19.77
N ALA A 19 6.14 -10.03 20.20
CA ALA A 19 5.88 -9.48 21.53
C ALA A 19 6.12 -10.50 22.66
N ASP A 20 5.90 -11.80 22.41
CA ASP A 20 6.06 -12.83 23.43
C ASP A 20 7.53 -13.19 23.70
N VAL A 21 8.39 -13.06 22.69
CA VAL A 21 9.84 -13.30 22.84
C VAL A 21 10.51 -12.15 23.61
N VAL A 22 9.99 -10.93 23.49
CA VAL A 22 10.51 -9.75 24.20
C VAL A 22 10.04 -9.74 25.66
N LYS A 23 8.86 -10.28 25.95
CA LYS A 23 8.29 -10.35 27.31
C LYS A 23 9.12 -11.28 28.20
N ALA A 24 9.48 -12.46 27.72
CA ALA A 24 10.25 -13.45 28.47
C ALA A 24 11.66 -12.99 28.87
N ARG A 25 12.26 -12.01 28.15
CA ARG A 25 13.59 -11.46 28.49
C ARG A 25 13.56 -10.29 29.48
N LYS A 26 12.42 -9.66 29.71
CA LYS A 26 12.29 -8.48 30.60
C LYS A 26 11.88 -8.80 32.03
N GLU A 27 11.30 -9.97 32.31
CA GLU A 27 10.80 -10.31 33.63
C GLU A 27 11.89 -10.75 34.63
N GLY A 28 13.13 -10.89 34.19
CA GLY A 28 14.24 -11.40 35.02
C GLY A 28 15.18 -10.36 35.65
N ARG A 29 15.00 -9.06 35.45
CA ARG A 29 16.04 -8.08 35.85
C ARG A 29 15.59 -6.76 36.48
N ASP A 30 14.42 -6.64 37.02
CA ASP A 30 14.01 -5.37 37.68
C ASP A 30 13.57 -5.56 39.13
N GLN A 31 14.48 -6.13 39.97
CA GLN A 31 14.33 -6.05 41.41
C GLN A 31 15.39 -5.09 41.97
N GLY A 32 14.96 -3.90 42.35
CA GLY A 32 15.69 -3.12 43.37
C GLY A 32 16.53 -1.93 42.92
N ARG A 33 16.46 -1.44 41.66
CA ARG A 33 17.12 -0.18 41.29
C ARG A 33 16.27 1.03 41.60
N GLN A 34 16.70 1.89 42.54
CA GLN A 34 16.06 3.18 42.82
C GLN A 34 16.10 4.07 41.56
N LYS A 35 14.90 4.40 41.04
CA LYS A 35 14.78 5.25 39.84
C LYS A 35 15.27 6.66 40.14
N THR A 36 16.10 7.22 39.27
CA THR A 36 16.54 8.61 39.40
C THR A 36 15.38 9.57 39.14
N LEU A 37 15.42 10.78 39.71
CA LEU A 37 14.43 11.85 39.48
C LEU A 37 14.23 12.10 37.98
N ASN A 38 15.28 12.05 37.18
CA ASN A 38 15.22 12.17 35.71
C ASN A 38 14.42 11.05 35.04
N GLU A 39 14.52 9.80 35.52
CA GLU A 39 13.76 8.68 35.00
C GLU A 39 12.26 8.79 35.35
N MET A 40 11.95 9.30 36.53
CA MET A 40 10.56 9.57 36.95
C MET A 40 9.94 10.69 36.11
N CYS A 41 10.62 11.83 35.94
CA CYS A 41 10.15 12.94 35.11
C CYS A 41 9.96 12.51 33.66
N ARG A 42 10.87 11.73 33.08
CA ARG A 42 10.73 11.19 31.71
C ARG A 42 9.52 10.26 31.58
N LYS A 43 9.25 9.45 32.60
CA LYS A 43 8.08 8.58 32.61
C LYS A 43 6.77 9.38 32.63
N GLU A 44 6.70 10.43 33.44
CA GLU A 44 5.52 11.30 33.50
C GLU A 44 5.30 12.06 32.20
N LEU A 45 6.37 12.61 31.60
CA LEU A 45 6.31 13.24 30.29
C LEU A 45 5.85 12.28 29.21
N ARG A 46 6.41 11.07 29.20
CA ARG A 46 5.96 10.02 28.28
C ARG A 46 4.47 9.69 28.45
N ASN A 47 4.01 9.55 29.69
CA ASN A 47 2.60 9.27 29.97
C ASN A 47 1.69 10.40 29.48
N LYS A 48 2.12 11.66 29.62
CA LYS A 48 1.39 12.81 29.10
C LYS A 48 1.30 12.73 27.56
N VAL A 49 2.42 12.56 26.85
CA VAL A 49 2.47 12.47 25.39
C VAL A 49 1.60 11.31 24.89
N CYS A 50 1.73 10.12 25.50
CA CYS A 50 0.91 8.97 25.10
C CYS A 50 -0.60 9.23 25.31
N ARG A 51 -0.97 9.97 26.35
CA ARG A 51 -2.37 10.35 26.59
C ARG A 51 -2.87 11.34 25.54
N ASP A 52 -2.05 12.28 25.11
CA ASP A 52 -2.40 13.26 24.07
C ASP A 52 -2.54 12.57 22.71
N ILE A 53 -1.65 11.63 22.38
CA ILE A 53 -1.78 10.76 21.21
C ILE A 53 -3.09 9.95 21.27
N ALA A 54 -3.36 9.28 22.39
CA ALA A 54 -4.57 8.48 22.54
C ALA A 54 -5.83 9.34 22.36
N ARG A 55 -5.86 10.54 22.91
CA ARG A 55 -6.97 11.48 22.75
C ARG A 55 -7.19 11.86 21.28
N PHE A 56 -6.14 12.14 20.53
CA PHE A 56 -6.24 12.40 19.11
C PHE A 56 -6.92 11.25 18.34
N PHE A 57 -6.56 10.00 18.69
CA PHE A 57 -7.20 8.82 18.09
C PHE A 57 -8.68 8.70 18.48
N TYR A 58 -9.03 9.01 19.73
CA TYR A 58 -10.42 8.97 20.20
C TYR A 58 -11.27 10.05 19.54
N ASP A 59 -10.79 11.28 19.54
CA ASP A 59 -11.51 12.43 18.99
C ASP A 59 -11.73 12.32 17.48
N GLY A 60 -10.75 11.75 16.76
CA GLY A 60 -10.82 11.54 15.33
C GLY A 60 -11.47 10.21 14.90
N ALA A 61 -11.90 9.37 15.84
CA ALA A 61 -12.36 7.99 15.59
C ALA A 61 -11.37 7.20 14.69
N ILE A 62 -10.05 7.41 14.91
CA ILE A 62 -8.98 6.85 14.11
C ILE A 62 -8.73 5.40 14.52
N PRO A 63 -8.66 4.44 13.58
CA PRO A 63 -8.39 3.04 13.89
C PRO A 63 -7.03 2.84 14.57
N PHE A 64 -6.98 2.05 15.65
CA PHE A 64 -5.77 1.84 16.45
C PHE A 64 -4.65 1.07 15.74
N ASN A 65 -4.96 0.32 14.68
CA ASN A 65 -3.95 -0.34 13.86
C ASN A 65 -2.96 0.67 13.21
N LEU A 66 -3.33 1.94 13.05
CA LEU A 66 -2.42 2.97 12.56
C LEU A 66 -1.23 3.23 13.49
N LEU A 67 -1.35 2.91 14.79
CA LEU A 67 -0.24 2.99 15.75
C LEU A 67 0.90 2.00 15.44
N THR A 68 0.65 0.98 14.61
CA THR A 68 1.65 -0.02 14.22
C THR A 68 2.39 0.30 12.93
N LEU A 69 2.00 1.38 12.24
CA LEU A 69 2.66 1.81 11.01
C LEU A 69 4.04 2.40 11.31
N ASP A 70 5.02 2.05 10.48
CA ASP A 70 6.37 2.64 10.56
C ASP A 70 6.32 4.17 10.39
N SER A 71 5.45 4.67 9.50
CA SER A 71 5.25 6.10 9.29
C SER A 71 4.76 6.84 10.54
N PHE A 72 3.96 6.18 11.40
CA PHE A 72 3.55 6.75 12.69
C PHE A 72 4.74 6.93 13.63
N HIS A 73 5.64 5.93 13.69
CA HIS A 73 6.85 6.02 14.52
C HIS A 73 7.79 7.11 13.99
N VAL A 74 8.00 7.19 12.69
CA VAL A 74 8.80 8.24 12.04
C VAL A 74 8.23 9.62 12.32
N MET A 75 6.91 9.79 12.23
CA MET A 75 6.23 11.04 12.56
C MET A 75 6.49 11.47 14.02
N CYS A 76 6.30 10.55 14.97
CA CYS A 76 6.54 10.85 16.38
C CYS A 76 7.99 11.24 16.66
N GLU A 77 8.94 10.56 16.01
CA GLU A 77 10.38 10.87 16.14
C GLU A 77 10.71 12.24 15.54
N SER A 78 10.20 12.54 14.34
CA SER A 78 10.39 13.84 13.66
C SER A 78 9.83 15.00 14.48
N ILE A 79 8.63 14.83 15.07
CA ILE A 79 8.03 15.82 15.97
C ILE A 79 8.92 16.02 17.21
N GLY A 80 9.41 14.92 17.78
CA GLY A 80 10.31 14.97 18.94
C GLY A 80 11.63 15.67 18.64
N GLN A 81 12.21 15.44 17.47
CA GLN A 81 13.45 16.08 17.01
C GLN A 81 13.27 17.57 16.72
N PHE A 82 12.12 17.97 16.14
CA PHE A 82 11.82 19.40 15.93
C PHE A 82 11.71 20.15 17.26
N GLY A 83 11.12 19.52 18.26
CA GLY A 83 10.94 20.10 19.58
C GLY A 83 9.74 21.07 19.66
N PRO A 84 9.75 21.98 20.66
CA PRO A 84 8.63 22.88 20.89
C PRO A 84 8.47 23.93 19.77
N GLY A 85 7.23 24.30 19.48
CA GLY A 85 6.91 25.34 18.50
C GLY A 85 6.57 24.83 17.10
N LEU A 86 6.53 23.50 16.87
CA LEU A 86 6.06 22.95 15.61
C LEU A 86 4.62 23.39 15.34
N LYS A 87 4.41 24.04 14.20
CA LYS A 87 3.06 24.27 13.67
C LYS A 87 2.67 23.07 12.84
N PRO A 88 1.56 22.36 13.17
CA PRO A 88 1.11 21.25 12.36
C PRO A 88 0.72 21.73 10.96
N PRO A 89 0.82 20.87 9.93
CA PRO A 89 0.40 21.23 8.58
C PRO A 89 -1.09 21.53 8.55
N SER A 90 -1.46 22.55 7.81
CA SER A 90 -2.86 22.86 7.53
C SER A 90 -3.45 21.81 6.56
N MET A 91 -4.78 21.77 6.50
CA MET A 91 -5.50 20.91 5.56
C MET A 91 -5.12 21.21 4.10
N TYR A 92 -4.89 22.47 3.76
CA TYR A 92 -4.42 22.88 2.43
C TYR A 92 -3.01 22.35 2.13
N GLU A 93 -2.08 22.52 3.06
CA GLU A 93 -0.70 22.04 2.91
C GLU A 93 -0.65 20.53 2.72
N ALA A 94 -1.42 19.78 3.52
CA ALA A 94 -1.48 18.32 3.41
C ALA A 94 -2.09 17.87 2.07
N ARG A 95 -3.12 18.57 1.57
CA ARG A 95 -3.86 18.17 0.37
C ARG A 95 -3.18 18.57 -0.94
N ILE A 96 -2.41 19.63 -0.96
CA ILE A 96 -1.87 20.20 -2.20
C ILE A 96 -0.33 20.07 -2.25
N PRO A 97 0.45 20.92 -1.56
CA PRO A 97 1.90 20.89 -1.75
C PRO A 97 2.58 19.63 -1.22
N LEU A 98 2.16 19.12 -0.07
CA LEU A 98 2.77 17.92 0.50
C LEU A 98 2.38 16.67 -0.30
N LEU A 99 1.09 16.53 -0.67
CA LEU A 99 0.66 15.41 -1.50
C LEU A 99 1.37 15.41 -2.86
N LYS A 100 1.51 16.57 -3.50
CA LYS A 100 2.23 16.68 -4.78
C LYS A 100 3.67 16.16 -4.64
N LYS A 101 4.35 16.54 -3.56
CA LYS A 101 5.71 16.09 -3.30
C LYS A 101 5.80 14.58 -3.08
N GLU A 102 4.87 13.99 -2.33
CA GLU A 102 4.81 12.53 -2.14
C GLU A 102 4.56 11.78 -3.46
N VAL A 103 3.71 12.32 -4.34
CA VAL A 103 3.50 11.77 -5.68
C VAL A 103 4.80 11.80 -6.48
N GLU A 104 5.49 12.94 -6.53
CA GLU A 104 6.77 13.09 -7.23
C GLU A 104 7.84 12.11 -6.70
N ASP A 105 7.90 11.89 -5.38
CA ASP A 105 8.86 10.98 -4.77
C ASP A 105 8.46 9.50 -5.04
N THR A 106 7.18 9.19 -5.09
CA THR A 106 6.67 7.88 -5.51
C THR A 106 7.02 7.60 -6.97
N GLU A 107 6.84 8.58 -7.88
CA GLU A 107 7.19 8.44 -9.29
C GLU A 107 8.70 8.18 -9.46
N LYS A 108 9.56 8.86 -8.71
CA LYS A 108 11.00 8.59 -8.71
C LYS A 108 11.33 7.16 -8.25
N ALA A 109 10.66 6.69 -7.19
CA ALA A 109 10.83 5.32 -6.70
C ALA A 109 10.38 4.28 -7.75
N MET A 110 9.36 4.59 -8.56
CA MET A 110 8.90 3.72 -9.64
C MET A 110 9.93 3.50 -10.75
N VAL A 111 10.89 4.43 -10.95
CA VAL A 111 11.95 4.27 -11.97
C VAL A 111 12.74 2.98 -11.76
N GLU A 112 13.02 2.61 -10.52
CA GLU A 112 13.73 1.37 -10.20
C GLU A 112 12.89 0.11 -10.49
N ASN A 113 11.57 0.19 -10.32
CA ASN A 113 10.66 -0.91 -10.67
C ASN A 113 10.57 -1.05 -12.20
N LYS A 114 10.47 0.05 -12.94
CA LYS A 114 10.47 0.03 -14.42
C LYS A 114 11.75 -0.59 -15.00
N LYS A 115 12.91 -0.34 -14.41
CA LYS A 115 14.17 -1.00 -14.80
C LYS A 115 14.12 -2.52 -14.57
N GLU A 116 13.50 -2.96 -13.48
CA GLU A 116 13.34 -4.39 -13.22
C GLU A 116 12.38 -5.04 -14.22
N TRP A 117 11.26 -4.37 -14.55
CA TRP A 117 10.31 -4.87 -15.55
C TRP A 117 10.99 -5.13 -16.90
N ALA A 118 11.87 -4.22 -17.34
CA ALA A 118 12.64 -4.38 -18.56
C ALA A 118 13.64 -5.57 -18.51
N GLN A 119 14.12 -5.96 -17.34
CA GLN A 119 15.09 -7.04 -17.19
C GLN A 119 14.46 -8.41 -16.97
N LYS A 120 13.35 -8.48 -16.24
CA LYS A 120 12.75 -9.73 -15.76
C LYS A 120 11.35 -9.98 -16.29
N GLY A 121 10.76 -9.02 -16.95
CA GLY A 121 9.35 -9.03 -17.30
C GLY A 121 8.45 -8.71 -16.11
N CYS A 122 7.19 -8.43 -16.42
CA CYS A 122 6.17 -8.16 -15.42
C CYS A 122 4.79 -8.69 -15.85
N SER A 123 3.88 -8.75 -14.92
CA SER A 123 2.47 -9.12 -15.13
C SER A 123 1.58 -7.94 -14.80
N ILE A 124 0.64 -7.60 -15.67
CA ILE A 124 -0.40 -6.64 -15.37
C ILE A 124 -1.54 -7.37 -14.65
N LEU A 125 -1.99 -6.81 -13.54
CA LEU A 125 -3.15 -7.29 -12.78
C LEU A 125 -4.25 -6.25 -12.87
N SER A 126 -5.46 -6.70 -13.18
CA SER A 126 -6.66 -5.87 -13.22
C SER A 126 -7.75 -6.47 -12.35
N ASP A 127 -8.28 -5.68 -11.42
CA ASP A 127 -9.33 -6.08 -10.48
C ASP A 127 -10.44 -5.03 -10.46
N GLY A 128 -11.66 -5.47 -10.77
CA GLY A 128 -12.85 -4.63 -10.83
C GLY A 128 -13.75 -4.85 -9.62
N TRP A 129 -14.12 -3.78 -8.94
CA TRP A 129 -15.04 -3.84 -7.82
C TRP A 129 -16.12 -2.75 -7.91
N ARG A 130 -17.25 -3.00 -7.27
CA ARG A 130 -18.36 -2.05 -7.19
C ARG A 130 -18.50 -1.49 -5.79
N ASP A 131 -18.41 -0.16 -5.67
CA ASP A 131 -18.80 0.54 -4.46
C ASP A 131 -20.32 0.67 -4.42
N SER A 132 -20.96 -0.14 -3.57
CA SER A 132 -22.41 -0.14 -3.42
C SER A 132 -22.96 1.12 -2.76
N THR A 133 -22.12 1.88 -2.04
CA THR A 133 -22.51 3.09 -1.31
C THR A 133 -22.71 4.26 -2.27
N VAL A 134 -21.77 4.47 -3.17
CA VAL A 134 -21.81 5.56 -4.15
C VAL A 134 -22.18 5.08 -5.56
N GLN A 135 -22.51 3.79 -5.71
CA GLN A 135 -22.90 3.14 -6.98
C GLN A 135 -21.85 3.31 -8.09
N LYS A 136 -20.56 3.24 -7.73
CA LYS A 136 -19.46 3.37 -8.67
C LYS A 136 -18.82 2.02 -8.96
N ASP A 137 -18.55 1.78 -10.24
CA ASP A 137 -17.75 0.65 -10.71
C ASP A 137 -16.30 1.15 -10.91
N ILE A 138 -15.37 0.58 -10.16
CA ILE A 138 -13.95 0.96 -10.14
C ILE A 138 -13.12 -0.20 -10.67
N VAL A 139 -12.15 0.08 -11.51
CA VAL A 139 -11.15 -0.88 -11.95
C VAL A 139 -9.77 -0.41 -11.50
N ASN A 140 -9.06 -1.27 -10.77
CA ASN A 140 -7.70 -1.06 -10.32
C ASN A 140 -6.72 -1.78 -11.23
N PHE A 141 -5.58 -1.14 -11.51
CA PHE A 141 -4.50 -1.69 -12.30
C PHE A 141 -3.21 -1.70 -11.49
N LEU A 142 -2.56 -2.87 -11.45
CA LEU A 142 -1.28 -3.08 -10.79
C LEU A 142 -0.32 -3.75 -11.77
N VAL A 143 0.98 -3.49 -11.59
CA VAL A 143 2.04 -4.24 -12.26
C VAL A 143 2.78 -5.05 -11.21
N ASN A 144 2.89 -6.35 -11.43
CA ASN A 144 3.58 -7.28 -10.53
C ASN A 144 4.87 -7.78 -11.17
N SER A 145 5.96 -7.75 -10.41
CA SER A 145 7.26 -8.28 -10.77
C SER A 145 7.84 -9.07 -9.60
N PRO A 146 8.99 -9.76 -9.74
CA PRO A 146 9.64 -10.42 -8.61
C PRO A 146 9.95 -9.50 -7.41
N LYS A 147 10.10 -8.19 -7.64
CA LYS A 147 10.31 -7.20 -6.59
C LYS A 147 9.05 -6.86 -5.81
N GLY A 148 7.89 -7.13 -6.38
CA GLY A 148 6.59 -6.89 -5.76
C GLY A 148 5.59 -6.26 -6.71
N SER A 149 4.42 -5.89 -6.17
CA SER A 149 3.33 -5.27 -6.91
C SER A 149 3.35 -3.76 -6.73
N VAL A 150 3.19 -3.05 -7.83
CA VAL A 150 3.07 -1.59 -7.87
C VAL A 150 1.69 -1.22 -8.37
N PHE A 151 0.98 -0.41 -7.61
CA PHE A 151 -0.29 0.18 -8.05
C PHE A 151 -0.02 1.26 -9.09
N ILE A 152 -0.69 1.20 -10.24
CA ILE A 152 -0.53 2.17 -11.32
C ILE A 152 -1.64 3.21 -11.28
N ARG A 153 -2.88 2.76 -11.39
CA ARG A 153 -4.05 3.67 -11.39
C ARG A 153 -5.35 2.95 -11.07
N SER A 154 -6.34 3.74 -10.66
CA SER A 154 -7.75 3.38 -10.58
C SER A 154 -8.54 4.16 -11.59
N MET A 155 -9.55 3.53 -12.18
CA MET A 155 -10.45 4.18 -13.11
C MET A 155 -11.90 3.97 -12.69
N ASP A 156 -12.69 5.06 -12.67
CA ASP A 156 -14.14 5.01 -12.53
C ASP A 156 -14.73 4.67 -13.89
N VAL A 157 -15.36 3.51 -13.99
CA VAL A 157 -15.98 3.01 -15.21
C VAL A 157 -17.50 2.95 -15.10
N SER A 158 -18.09 3.70 -14.14
CA SER A 158 -19.53 3.67 -13.83
C SER A 158 -20.39 4.13 -14.99
N ASP A 159 -19.96 5.18 -15.69
CA ASP A 159 -20.70 5.80 -16.78
C ASP A 159 -20.49 5.10 -18.13
N VAL A 160 -19.60 4.13 -18.16
CA VAL A 160 -19.28 3.42 -19.38
C VAL A 160 -19.95 2.06 -19.33
N VAL A 161 -20.76 1.76 -20.33
CA VAL A 161 -21.30 0.43 -20.54
C VAL A 161 -20.13 -0.54 -20.52
N LYS A 162 -20.19 -1.60 -19.71
CA LYS A 162 -19.15 -2.62 -19.62
C LYS A 162 -18.96 -3.33 -20.97
N ASP A 163 -18.45 -2.59 -21.94
CA ASP A 163 -18.11 -3.11 -23.25
C ASP A 163 -16.71 -3.74 -23.21
N ALA A 164 -16.61 -4.94 -23.71
CA ALA A 164 -15.36 -5.65 -23.84
C ALA A 164 -14.30 -4.84 -24.61
N ASN A 165 -14.73 -4.04 -25.60
CA ASN A 165 -13.83 -3.21 -26.41
C ASN A 165 -13.20 -2.07 -25.61
N LEU A 166 -13.93 -1.49 -24.67
CA LEU A 166 -13.37 -0.44 -23.81
C LEU A 166 -12.36 -1.02 -22.84
N LEU A 167 -12.69 -2.13 -22.19
CA LEU A 167 -11.74 -2.82 -21.29
C LEU A 167 -10.50 -3.24 -22.02
N PHE A 168 -10.64 -3.73 -23.25
CA PHE A 168 -9.52 -4.05 -24.12
C PHE A 168 -8.64 -2.82 -24.36
N LYS A 169 -9.24 -1.70 -24.79
CA LYS A 169 -8.49 -0.47 -25.04
C LYS A 169 -7.74 0.03 -23.81
N ILE A 170 -8.36 -0.02 -22.63
CA ILE A 170 -7.71 0.38 -21.37
C ILE A 170 -6.52 -0.52 -21.04
N LEU A 171 -6.64 -1.84 -21.29
CA LEU A 171 -5.54 -2.78 -21.08
C LEU A 171 -4.44 -2.58 -22.11
N ASP A 172 -4.78 -2.32 -23.36
CA ASP A 172 -3.85 -2.04 -24.45
C ASP A 172 -3.03 -0.78 -24.14
N ASP A 173 -3.71 0.33 -23.82
CA ASP A 173 -3.06 1.58 -23.39
C ASP A 173 -2.10 1.35 -22.20
N LEU A 174 -2.46 0.44 -21.27
CA LEU A 174 -1.62 0.11 -20.13
C LEU A 174 -0.40 -0.74 -20.51
N VAL A 175 -0.59 -1.70 -21.42
CA VAL A 175 0.52 -2.51 -21.96
C VAL A 175 1.52 -1.60 -22.68
N GLU A 176 1.06 -0.65 -23.49
CA GLU A 176 1.92 0.36 -24.13
C GLU A 176 2.66 1.22 -23.09
N GLU A 177 1.98 1.67 -22.02
CA GLU A 177 2.58 2.48 -20.95
C GLU A 177 3.69 1.73 -20.19
N VAL A 178 3.51 0.43 -19.95
CA VAL A 178 4.48 -0.45 -19.27
C VAL A 178 5.62 -0.86 -20.21
N GLY A 179 5.34 -0.91 -21.52
CA GLY A 179 6.19 -1.44 -22.58
C GLY A 179 5.80 -2.88 -22.92
N GLU A 180 5.34 -3.10 -24.14
CA GLU A 180 4.89 -4.43 -24.61
C GLU A 180 5.93 -5.52 -24.38
N GLU A 181 7.19 -5.20 -24.62
CA GLU A 181 8.33 -6.11 -24.46
C GLU A 181 8.56 -6.56 -23.01
N ASN A 182 8.01 -5.81 -22.04
CA ASN A 182 8.16 -6.08 -20.62
C ASN A 182 7.00 -6.93 -20.06
N VAL A 183 5.86 -6.96 -20.76
CA VAL A 183 4.64 -7.61 -20.27
C VAL A 183 4.63 -9.08 -20.67
N VAL A 184 4.67 -9.96 -19.66
CA VAL A 184 4.64 -11.43 -19.86
C VAL A 184 3.20 -11.94 -19.92
N GLN A 185 2.30 -11.32 -19.17
CA GLN A 185 0.88 -11.69 -19.09
C GLN A 185 0.02 -10.59 -18.51
N VAL A 186 -1.28 -10.65 -18.81
CA VAL A 186 -2.32 -9.85 -18.17
C VAL A 186 -3.23 -10.80 -17.40
N VAL A 187 -3.46 -10.53 -16.13
CA VAL A 187 -4.32 -11.31 -15.23
C VAL A 187 -5.51 -10.44 -14.83
N THR A 188 -6.71 -10.94 -15.07
CA THR A 188 -7.96 -10.25 -14.74
C THR A 188 -8.84 -11.16 -13.90
N ASP A 189 -9.86 -10.59 -13.24
CA ASP A 189 -10.97 -11.37 -12.73
C ASP A 189 -11.69 -12.05 -13.91
N ASN A 190 -12.26 -13.23 -13.67
CA ASN A 190 -12.87 -14.06 -14.72
C ASN A 190 -14.24 -13.52 -15.16
N ALA A 191 -14.46 -12.19 -15.09
CA ALA A 191 -15.69 -11.58 -15.54
C ALA A 191 -15.88 -11.77 -17.06
N SER A 192 -17.11 -12.04 -17.47
CA SER A 192 -17.44 -12.39 -18.85
C SER A 192 -16.97 -11.36 -19.90
N ASN A 193 -16.80 -10.11 -19.49
CA ASN A 193 -16.34 -9.01 -20.33
C ASN A 193 -14.84 -9.11 -20.63
N TYR A 194 -14.02 -9.55 -19.65
CA TYR A 194 -12.60 -9.77 -19.86
C TYR A 194 -12.33 -10.98 -20.76
N VAL A 195 -13.12 -12.04 -20.61
CA VAL A 195 -13.03 -13.22 -21.51
C VAL A 195 -13.34 -12.84 -22.96
N LYS A 196 -14.31 -11.92 -23.20
CA LYS A 196 -14.61 -11.40 -24.53
C LYS A 196 -13.51 -10.46 -25.04
N ALA A 197 -12.97 -9.59 -24.18
CA ALA A 197 -11.84 -8.72 -24.52
C ALA A 197 -10.62 -9.54 -24.95
N GLY A 198 -10.27 -10.58 -24.20
CA GLY A 198 -9.15 -11.47 -24.54
C GLY A 198 -9.29 -12.20 -25.87
N LYS A 199 -10.50 -12.51 -26.32
CA LYS A 199 -10.73 -13.12 -27.64
C LYS A 199 -10.54 -12.14 -28.82
N ASN A 200 -10.64 -10.86 -28.59
CA ASN A 200 -10.49 -9.82 -29.62
C ASN A 200 -9.04 -9.33 -29.77
N SER A 201 -8.15 -9.77 -28.86
CA SER A 201 -6.77 -9.36 -28.79
C SER A 201 -5.87 -10.38 -29.49
N SER A 202 -5.18 -9.94 -30.55
CA SER A 202 -4.09 -10.70 -31.15
C SER A 202 -2.83 -10.74 -30.27
N LEU A 203 -2.78 -9.95 -29.20
CA LEU A 203 -1.69 -9.84 -28.23
C LEU A 203 -1.88 -10.74 -26.99
N LEU A 204 -3.08 -11.25 -26.76
CA LEU A 204 -3.34 -12.16 -25.67
C LEU A 204 -3.17 -13.62 -26.12
N PHE A 205 -1.90 -13.99 -26.31
CA PHE A 205 -1.37 -15.33 -26.06
C PHE A 205 -1.81 -16.47 -26.99
N GLU A 206 -0.99 -16.76 -27.98
CA GLU A 206 -0.75 -18.14 -28.35
C GLU A 206 -0.01 -18.93 -27.26
#